data_18d782415c0cefbec53db997bfa4ef29
#
_entry.id   18d782415c0cefbec53db997bfa4ef29
#
_cell.length_a   1.000
_cell.length_b   1.000
_cell.length_c   1.000
_cell.angle_alpha   90.00
_cell.angle_beta   90.00
_cell.angle_gamma   90.00
#
_symmetry.space_group_name_H-M   'P 1'
#
loop_
_entity.id
_entity.type
_entity.pdbx_description
1 polymer ?
#
loop_
_entity_poly.entity_id
_entity_poly.type
_entity_poly.pdbx_seq_one_letter_code
_entity_poly.pdbx_strand_id
1 'polypeptide(L)'
;VIAIDAHELGKGYRHYARPMDSLKELVLRRPLHETTWALRDASFQVPRGGTLGVIGANGAGKSTLLKLLAGTLQPSEGSLRVDGRVSAILELGSGFHPEFSGLDNVRMGCAMLGLSAAETRERLPEILDFSELGDAVHRPVKTYSSGMYVRLAFAVVTSVDPDVLIVDEALSVGDQHFQKKSLSRMRGFIEQGKTVVFCSHNLYQVKSLCDQALWLDRGEVRLRGSAEDAVEAYQDFSRALDSQQAAPTADAPRRPAAAGASEASITDAALVGQDPDLPFATGDDLKLRVEVRSATLTEADLSLAVVIMRNDNLHVYGSSTEIDGTRLYPTGDGVFGISFSLPAMPLMSGRFSLYLYLLDAEGIHIYDKREDVLPFSVRHEGREVGVSRLPHTWGPG
;
A
#
# COMPACT_ATOMS: atom_id res chain seq x y z
N VAL A 1 -6.64 24.54 -9.91
CA VAL A 1 -5.58 25.13 -9.04
C VAL A 1 -4.64 24.02 -8.64
N ILE A 2 -3.32 24.24 -8.73
CA ILE A 2 -2.28 23.28 -8.37
C ILE A 2 -1.99 23.43 -6.86
N ALA A 3 -1.97 22.31 -6.14
CA ALA A 3 -1.60 22.27 -4.72
C ALA A 3 -0.11 21.97 -4.53
N ILE A 4 0.46 21.11 -5.38
CA ILE A 4 1.88 20.75 -5.35
C ILE A 4 2.45 20.96 -6.74
N ASP A 5 3.53 21.71 -6.85
CA ASP A 5 4.25 21.99 -8.10
C ASP A 5 5.75 21.76 -7.88
N ALA A 6 6.29 20.73 -8.50
CA ALA A 6 7.69 20.34 -8.46
C ALA A 6 8.29 20.45 -9.87
N HIS A 7 9.40 21.16 -9.98
CA HIS A 7 10.11 21.39 -11.23
C HIS A 7 11.60 21.06 -11.08
N GLU A 8 12.06 20.08 -11.83
CA GLU A 8 13.46 19.59 -11.83
C GLU A 8 14.00 19.33 -10.41
N LEU A 9 13.11 18.83 -9.54
CA LEU A 9 13.38 18.68 -8.11
C LEU A 9 14.46 17.61 -7.90
N GLY A 10 15.55 18.02 -7.23
CA GLY A 10 16.67 17.13 -6.92
C GLY A 10 17.14 17.24 -5.48
N LYS A 11 17.58 16.10 -4.93
CA LYS A 11 18.23 16.02 -3.62
C LYS A 11 19.47 15.16 -3.69
N GLY A 12 20.63 15.81 -3.59
CA GLY A 12 21.94 15.19 -3.47
C GLY A 12 22.48 15.28 -2.04
N TYR A 13 23.15 14.23 -1.60
CA TYR A 13 23.89 14.18 -0.35
C TYR A 13 25.38 14.18 -0.65
N ARG A 14 26.13 15.12 -0.03
CA ARG A 14 27.55 15.27 -0.19
C ARG A 14 28.28 14.34 0.76
N HIS A 15 29.13 13.50 0.24
CA HIS A 15 30.00 12.62 1.00
C HIS A 15 31.45 13.06 0.86
N TYR A 16 32.11 13.32 1.99
CA TYR A 16 33.52 13.67 2.05
C TYR A 16 34.31 12.45 2.51
N ALA A 17 35.37 12.11 1.79
CA ALA A 17 36.27 11.02 2.16
C ALA A 17 36.96 11.26 3.50
N ARG A 18 37.21 12.54 3.87
CA ARG A 18 37.80 12.95 5.14
C ARG A 18 37.05 14.19 5.69
N PRO A 19 36.84 14.30 7.01
CA PRO A 19 36.17 15.47 7.61
C PRO A 19 36.79 16.82 7.25
N MET A 20 38.10 16.86 7.06
CA MET A 20 38.84 18.09 6.67
C MET A 20 38.63 18.50 5.20
N ASP A 21 38.08 17.63 4.37
CA ASP A 21 37.92 17.94 2.94
C ASP A 21 36.77 18.93 2.72
N SER A 22 35.77 18.96 3.60
CA SER A 22 34.73 19.99 3.59
C SER A 22 35.29 21.41 3.83
N LEU A 23 36.26 21.53 4.75
CA LEU A 23 36.95 22.82 5.01
C LEU A 23 37.86 23.21 3.87
N LYS A 24 38.61 22.24 3.30
CA LYS A 24 39.46 22.45 2.12
C LYS A 24 38.65 22.87 0.89
N GLU A 25 37.50 22.29 0.69
CA GLU A 25 36.59 22.65 -0.40
C GLU A 25 36.17 24.12 -0.31
N LEU A 26 35.85 24.59 0.91
CA LEU A 26 35.50 26.00 1.14
C LEU A 26 36.63 26.95 0.79
N VAL A 27 37.89 26.58 1.11
CA VAL A 27 39.07 27.42 0.84
C VAL A 27 39.53 27.32 -0.61
N LEU A 28 39.57 26.08 -1.16
CA LEU A 28 40.10 25.81 -2.49
C LEU A 28 39.09 26.08 -3.62
N ARG A 29 37.81 26.24 -3.26
CA ARG A 29 36.69 26.40 -4.21
C ARG A 29 36.67 25.32 -5.30
N ARG A 30 37.09 24.11 -4.96
CA ARG A 30 37.04 22.92 -5.84
C ARG A 30 36.26 21.82 -5.14
N PRO A 31 35.32 21.14 -5.84
CA PRO A 31 34.55 20.07 -5.25
C PRO A 31 35.48 18.92 -4.82
N LEU A 32 35.46 18.57 -3.53
CA LEU A 32 36.19 17.45 -2.94
C LEU A 32 35.23 16.40 -2.35
N HIS A 33 33.93 16.50 -2.68
CA HIS A 33 32.91 15.60 -2.26
C HIS A 33 32.38 14.77 -3.45
N GLU A 34 31.88 13.60 -3.14
CA GLU A 34 31.02 12.84 -4.03
C GLU A 34 29.57 13.13 -3.69
N THR A 35 28.74 13.37 -4.70
CA THR A 35 27.30 13.57 -4.51
C THR A 35 26.54 12.29 -4.83
N THR A 36 25.87 11.73 -3.82
CA THR A 36 24.91 10.65 -4.04
C THR A 36 23.53 11.26 -4.19
N TRP A 37 22.91 11.06 -5.33
CA TRP A 37 21.59 11.56 -5.63
C TRP A 37 20.52 10.60 -5.07
N ALA A 38 19.71 11.08 -4.13
CA ALA A 38 18.56 10.35 -3.62
C ALA A 38 17.29 10.67 -4.41
N LEU A 39 17.25 11.83 -5.06
CA LEU A 39 16.23 12.23 -6.03
C LEU A 39 16.88 13.14 -7.06
N ARG A 40 16.51 12.99 -8.33
CA ARG A 40 17.05 13.81 -9.41
C ARG A 40 15.99 14.07 -10.47
N ASP A 41 15.93 15.33 -10.91
CA ASP A 41 15.08 15.79 -12.03
C ASP A 41 13.61 15.36 -11.94
N ALA A 42 13.04 15.38 -10.73
CA ALA A 42 11.63 15.02 -10.52
C ALA A 42 10.73 16.22 -10.82
N SER A 43 9.92 16.11 -11.88
CA SER A 43 8.96 17.15 -12.28
C SER A 43 7.54 16.59 -12.30
N PHE A 44 6.66 17.17 -11.47
CA PHE A 44 5.24 16.75 -11.40
C PHE A 44 4.37 17.82 -10.75
N GLN A 45 3.06 17.71 -10.98
CA GLN A 45 2.08 18.59 -10.38
C GLN A 45 0.92 17.77 -9.82
N VAL A 46 0.39 18.20 -8.66
CA VAL A 46 -0.82 17.61 -8.06
C VAL A 46 -1.87 18.70 -7.98
N PRO A 47 -3.04 18.52 -8.59
CA PRO A 47 -4.13 19.46 -8.47
C PRO A 47 -4.68 19.48 -7.04
N ARG A 48 -5.31 20.57 -6.64
CA ARG A 48 -6.00 20.65 -5.34
C ARG A 48 -7.13 19.62 -5.29
N GLY A 49 -7.20 18.87 -4.23
CA GLY A 49 -8.13 17.74 -4.07
C GLY A 49 -7.73 16.47 -4.82
N GLY A 50 -6.61 16.48 -5.55
CA GLY A 50 -6.09 15.29 -6.21
C GLY A 50 -5.31 14.37 -5.27
N THR A 51 -5.24 13.10 -5.64
CA THR A 51 -4.52 12.06 -4.89
C THR A 51 -3.35 11.54 -5.71
N LEU A 52 -2.15 11.54 -5.11
CA LEU A 52 -0.91 11.06 -5.75
C LEU A 52 -0.34 9.87 -4.98
N GLY A 53 -0.28 8.70 -5.59
CA GLY A 53 0.48 7.56 -5.12
C GLY A 53 1.97 7.70 -5.42
N VAL A 54 2.85 7.31 -4.49
CA VAL A 54 4.29 7.22 -4.72
C VAL A 54 4.72 5.78 -4.55
N ILE A 55 5.18 5.16 -5.63
CA ILE A 55 5.59 3.74 -5.67
C ILE A 55 7.04 3.58 -6.11
N GLY A 56 7.63 2.44 -5.81
CA GLY A 56 9.01 2.10 -6.17
C GLY A 56 9.68 1.22 -5.12
N ALA A 57 10.81 0.62 -5.47
CA ALA A 57 11.59 -0.24 -4.61
C ALA A 57 12.17 0.50 -3.38
N ASN A 58 12.67 -0.26 -2.39
CA ASN A 58 13.41 0.32 -1.28
C ASN A 58 14.68 1.04 -1.80
N GLY A 59 14.92 2.25 -1.29
CA GLY A 59 16.01 3.09 -1.78
C GLY A 59 15.72 3.87 -3.08
N ALA A 60 14.51 3.78 -3.65
CA ALA A 60 14.15 4.51 -4.87
C ALA A 60 14.01 6.03 -4.70
N GLY A 61 14.07 6.55 -3.47
CA GLY A 61 13.95 7.99 -3.20
C GLY A 61 12.61 8.43 -2.63
N LYS A 62 11.66 7.51 -2.39
CA LYS A 62 10.29 7.81 -1.89
C LYS A 62 10.29 8.68 -0.64
N SER A 63 10.95 8.23 0.44
CA SER A 63 11.00 8.97 1.70
C SER A 63 11.71 10.33 1.57
N THR A 64 12.69 10.45 0.66
CA THR A 64 13.32 11.74 0.34
C THR A 64 12.33 12.68 -0.32
N LEU A 65 11.56 12.21 -1.30
CA LEU A 65 10.51 13.01 -1.94
C LEU A 65 9.47 13.48 -0.92
N LEU A 66 8.97 12.56 -0.06
CA LEU A 66 7.98 12.92 0.96
C LEU A 66 8.52 13.97 1.95
N LYS A 67 9.79 13.86 2.38
CA LYS A 67 10.44 14.85 3.25
C LYS A 67 10.60 16.22 2.58
N LEU A 68 10.87 16.26 1.28
CA LEU A 68 10.87 17.49 0.50
C LEU A 68 9.47 18.12 0.45
N LEU A 69 8.44 17.35 0.15
CA LEU A 69 7.04 17.80 0.11
C LEU A 69 6.56 18.30 1.48
N ALA A 70 6.98 17.64 2.55
CA ALA A 70 6.68 18.07 3.93
C ALA A 70 7.47 19.30 4.39
N GLY A 71 8.43 19.78 3.59
CA GLY A 71 9.29 20.92 3.95
C GLY A 71 10.34 20.63 5.03
N THR A 72 10.47 19.38 5.49
CA THR A 72 11.46 18.96 6.47
C THR A 72 12.86 18.82 5.87
N LEU A 73 12.94 18.77 4.54
CA LEU A 73 14.16 18.69 3.76
C LEU A 73 14.12 19.76 2.67
N GLN A 74 15.26 20.45 2.46
CA GLN A 74 15.40 21.43 1.39
C GLN A 74 15.94 20.77 0.12
N PRO A 75 15.46 21.13 -1.08
CA PRO A 75 15.99 20.63 -2.33
C PRO A 75 17.45 21.11 -2.52
N SER A 76 18.24 20.30 -3.24
CA SER A 76 19.57 20.68 -3.69
C SER A 76 19.55 21.36 -5.05
N GLU A 77 18.57 21.00 -5.88
CA GLU A 77 18.33 21.55 -7.22
C GLU A 77 16.83 21.62 -7.49
N GLY A 78 16.44 22.47 -8.44
CA GLY A 78 15.07 22.66 -8.85
C GLY A 78 14.25 23.50 -7.87
N SER A 79 12.94 23.43 -8.00
CA SER A 79 12.00 24.16 -7.16
C SER A 79 10.82 23.31 -6.77
N LEU A 80 10.30 23.58 -5.57
CA LEU A 80 9.10 22.93 -5.04
C LEU A 80 8.20 23.99 -4.40
N ARG A 81 6.95 23.98 -4.78
CA ARG A 81 5.90 24.78 -4.16
C ARG A 81 4.78 23.87 -3.69
N VAL A 82 4.41 24.01 -2.43
CA VAL A 82 3.25 23.34 -1.82
C VAL A 82 2.35 24.42 -1.23
N ASP A 83 1.12 24.49 -1.70
CA ASP A 83 0.17 25.53 -1.31
C ASP A 83 -0.78 25.01 -0.23
N GLY A 84 -0.84 25.73 0.89
CA GLY A 84 -1.73 25.44 2.01
C GLY A 84 -1.01 24.83 3.21
N ARG A 85 -1.81 24.37 4.19
CA ARG A 85 -1.32 23.71 5.39
C ARG A 85 -0.97 22.26 5.07
N VAL A 86 0.29 21.90 5.31
CA VAL A 86 0.79 20.53 5.12
C VAL A 86 0.75 19.78 6.46
N SER A 87 0.19 18.59 6.46
CA SER A 87 0.31 17.62 7.55
C SER A 87 0.99 16.35 7.00
N ALA A 88 2.02 15.87 7.69
CA ALA A 88 2.83 14.77 7.20
C ALA A 88 2.97 13.66 8.24
N ILE A 89 2.64 12.44 7.83
CA ILE A 89 2.80 11.20 8.60
C ILE A 89 4.06 10.50 8.07
N LEU A 90 5.25 11.05 8.32
CA LEU A 90 6.52 10.48 7.81
C LEU A 90 7.28 9.71 8.89
N GLU A 91 7.32 10.26 10.08
CA GLU A 91 7.98 9.65 11.24
C GLU A 91 7.03 9.84 12.41
N LEU A 92 6.11 8.88 12.58
CA LEU A 92 5.06 8.94 13.60
C LEU A 92 5.67 9.19 14.98
N GLY A 93 5.30 10.33 15.58
CA GLY A 93 5.73 10.70 16.91
C GLY A 93 7.16 11.23 17.04
N SER A 94 7.87 11.55 15.95
CA SER A 94 9.25 12.10 16.00
C SER A 94 9.38 13.37 16.85
N GLY A 95 8.29 14.05 17.16
CA GLY A 95 8.25 15.23 18.06
C GLY A 95 7.83 14.92 19.50
N PHE A 96 7.54 13.65 19.85
CA PHE A 96 7.08 13.34 21.20
C PHE A 96 8.23 13.31 22.21
N HIS A 97 8.00 13.96 23.35
CA HIS A 97 8.95 13.94 24.46
C HIS A 97 8.71 12.72 25.35
N PRO A 98 9.70 11.83 25.50
CA PRO A 98 9.52 10.54 26.19
C PRO A 98 9.03 10.64 27.63
N GLU A 99 9.44 11.67 28.36
CA GLU A 99 9.11 11.88 29.78
C GLU A 99 7.74 12.55 29.98
N PHE A 100 7.15 13.11 28.93
CA PHE A 100 5.84 13.76 29.04
C PHE A 100 4.72 12.74 28.91
N SER A 101 3.59 13.06 29.51
CA SER A 101 2.38 12.26 29.33
C SER A 101 1.90 12.29 27.88
N GLY A 102 1.09 11.30 27.47
CA GLY A 102 0.44 11.32 26.16
C GLY A 102 -0.36 12.61 25.95
N LEU A 103 -1.07 13.06 26.96
CA LEU A 103 -1.86 14.30 26.92
C LEU A 103 -0.99 15.54 26.66
N ASP A 104 0.18 15.64 27.31
CA ASP A 104 1.09 16.76 27.09
C ASP A 104 1.74 16.70 25.71
N ASN A 105 2.04 15.48 25.22
CA ASN A 105 2.53 15.27 23.85
C ASN A 105 1.46 15.63 22.80
N VAL A 106 0.18 15.33 23.05
CA VAL A 106 -0.92 15.81 22.19
C VAL A 106 -0.92 17.33 22.10
N ARG A 107 -0.87 18.02 23.24
CA ARG A 107 -0.84 19.50 23.25
C ARG A 107 0.36 20.08 22.54
N MET A 108 1.53 19.48 22.76
CA MET A 108 2.77 19.89 22.09
C MET A 108 2.70 19.61 20.58
N GLY A 109 2.24 18.43 20.17
CA GLY A 109 2.08 18.06 18.76
C GLY A 109 1.09 18.98 18.02
N CYS A 110 -0.06 19.27 18.61
CA CYS A 110 -1.02 20.23 18.07
C CYS A 110 -0.42 21.63 17.90
N ALA A 111 0.34 22.10 18.89
CA ALA A 111 1.04 23.40 18.81
C ALA A 111 2.10 23.41 17.69
N MET A 112 2.85 22.32 17.51
CA MET A 112 3.82 22.16 16.41
C MET A 112 3.14 22.15 15.04
N LEU A 113 1.91 21.64 14.96
CA LEU A 113 1.08 21.67 13.74
C LEU A 113 0.36 23.01 13.55
N GLY A 114 0.63 24.01 14.40
CA GLY A 114 0.13 25.37 14.28
C GLY A 114 -1.27 25.59 14.86
N LEU A 115 -1.79 24.68 15.68
CA LEU A 115 -3.05 24.89 16.40
C LEU A 115 -2.85 25.78 17.61
N SER A 116 -3.77 26.70 17.82
CA SER A 116 -3.84 27.48 19.05
C SER A 116 -4.27 26.59 20.25
N ALA A 117 -4.04 27.10 21.47
CA ALA A 117 -4.50 26.40 22.69
C ALA A 117 -6.03 26.23 22.76
N ALA A 118 -6.79 27.13 22.13
CA ALA A 118 -8.26 27.03 22.04
C ALA A 118 -8.68 25.92 21.09
N GLU A 119 -8.13 25.88 19.87
CA GLU A 119 -8.37 24.83 18.88
C GLU A 119 -7.93 23.46 19.39
N THR A 120 -6.76 23.38 20.05
CA THR A 120 -6.29 22.15 20.68
C THR A 120 -7.28 21.63 21.73
N ARG A 121 -7.85 22.53 22.58
CA ARG A 121 -8.82 22.13 23.59
C ARG A 121 -10.12 21.60 22.97
N GLU A 122 -10.57 22.21 21.89
CA GLU A 122 -11.76 21.81 21.16
C GLU A 122 -11.61 20.42 20.54
N ARG A 123 -10.44 20.15 19.92
CA ARG A 123 -10.15 18.88 19.23
C ARG A 123 -9.68 17.75 20.15
N LEU A 124 -9.28 18.09 21.37
CA LEU A 124 -8.70 17.11 22.30
C LEU A 124 -9.59 15.90 22.54
N PRO A 125 -10.92 16.01 22.77
CA PRO A 125 -11.77 14.85 22.94
C PRO A 125 -11.74 13.90 21.73
N GLU A 126 -11.79 14.42 20.52
CA GLU A 126 -11.73 13.63 19.29
C GLU A 126 -10.39 12.91 19.13
N ILE A 127 -9.26 13.59 19.44
CA ILE A 127 -7.93 13.01 19.40
C ILE A 127 -7.82 11.83 20.35
N LEU A 128 -8.30 11.99 21.59
CA LEU A 128 -8.25 10.97 22.62
C LEU A 128 -9.13 9.76 22.25
N ASP A 129 -10.32 10.01 21.77
CA ASP A 129 -11.25 8.97 21.33
C ASP A 129 -10.68 8.19 20.13
N PHE A 130 -10.11 8.89 19.15
CA PHE A 130 -9.48 8.24 18.00
C PHE A 130 -8.29 7.38 18.43
N SER A 131 -7.47 7.83 19.39
CA SER A 131 -6.29 7.10 19.84
C SER A 131 -6.59 5.81 20.61
N GLU A 132 -7.80 5.72 21.23
CA GLU A 132 -8.25 4.58 22.04
C GLU A 132 -7.29 4.21 23.18
N LEU A 133 -6.56 5.17 23.72
CA LEU A 133 -5.60 4.93 24.80
C LEU A 133 -6.23 4.95 26.20
N GLY A 134 -7.44 5.49 26.35
CA GLY A 134 -8.11 5.62 27.64
C GLY A 134 -7.21 6.28 28.70
N ASP A 135 -7.18 5.74 29.90
CA ASP A 135 -6.38 6.28 31.01
C ASP A 135 -4.86 6.24 30.76
N ALA A 136 -4.40 5.44 29.82
CA ALA A 136 -2.97 5.39 29.50
C ALA A 136 -2.41 6.71 28.97
N VAL A 137 -3.28 7.60 28.45
CA VAL A 137 -2.88 8.92 27.96
C VAL A 137 -2.25 9.79 29.06
N HIS A 138 -2.50 9.53 30.33
CA HIS A 138 -1.91 10.25 31.47
C HIS A 138 -0.52 9.75 31.88
N ARG A 139 -0.04 8.63 31.28
CA ARG A 139 1.28 8.05 31.57
C ARG A 139 2.34 8.63 30.63
N PRO A 140 3.62 8.65 31.06
CA PRO A 140 4.73 9.05 30.20
C PRO A 140 4.81 8.17 28.94
N VAL A 141 5.04 8.78 27.77
CA VAL A 141 5.04 8.11 26.47
C VAL A 141 6.15 7.04 26.37
N LYS A 142 7.26 7.17 27.12
CA LYS A 142 8.30 6.12 27.21
C LYS A 142 7.77 4.79 27.71
N THR A 143 6.61 4.73 28.36
CA THR A 143 5.98 3.51 28.85
C THR A 143 5.02 2.88 27.85
N TYR A 144 4.82 3.50 26.70
CA TYR A 144 3.89 3.02 25.68
C TYR A 144 4.48 1.86 24.89
N SER A 145 3.61 0.97 24.44
CA SER A 145 3.97 0.04 23.37
C SER A 145 4.13 0.80 22.04
N SER A 146 4.80 0.19 21.07
CA SER A 146 4.93 0.78 19.74
C SER A 146 3.57 1.10 19.11
N GLY A 147 2.57 0.21 19.29
CA GLY A 147 1.19 0.45 18.82
C GLY A 147 0.53 1.64 19.49
N MET A 148 0.61 1.77 20.82
CA MET A 148 0.07 2.93 21.56
C MET A 148 0.70 4.24 21.10
N TYR A 149 2.02 4.21 20.87
CA TYR A 149 2.77 5.37 20.41
C TYR A 149 2.28 5.84 19.03
N VAL A 150 2.17 4.88 18.10
CA VAL A 150 1.68 5.14 16.73
C VAL A 150 0.25 5.63 16.72
N ARG A 151 -0.65 5.02 17.52
CA ARG A 151 -2.06 5.43 17.63
C ARG A 151 -2.17 6.90 18.06
N LEU A 152 -1.42 7.30 19.10
CA LEU A 152 -1.44 8.68 19.57
C LEU A 152 -0.89 9.66 18.52
N ALA A 153 0.24 9.32 17.90
CA ALA A 153 0.88 10.16 16.91
C ALA A 153 -0.01 10.36 15.67
N PHE A 154 -0.64 9.28 15.19
CA PHE A 154 -1.58 9.33 14.07
C PHE A 154 -2.81 10.18 14.42
N ALA A 155 -3.39 10.00 15.61
CA ALA A 155 -4.53 10.79 16.08
C ALA A 155 -4.21 12.29 16.09
N VAL A 156 -3.02 12.69 16.54
CA VAL A 156 -2.57 14.09 16.56
C VAL A 156 -2.43 14.64 15.15
N VAL A 157 -1.71 13.93 14.26
CA VAL A 157 -1.44 14.41 12.90
C VAL A 157 -2.71 14.53 12.08
N THR A 158 -3.68 13.64 12.27
CA THR A 158 -4.95 13.64 11.54
C THR A 158 -6.04 14.49 12.18
N SER A 159 -5.79 15.08 13.36
CA SER A 159 -6.74 16.00 14.01
C SER A 159 -6.72 17.40 13.38
N VAL A 160 -5.64 17.75 12.70
CA VAL A 160 -5.54 19.01 11.98
C VAL A 160 -6.31 18.88 10.67
N ASP A 161 -6.97 19.95 10.25
CA ASP A 161 -7.60 20.03 8.94
C ASP A 161 -6.57 20.52 7.90
N PRO A 162 -5.82 19.62 7.22
CA PRO A 162 -4.79 20.00 6.28
C PRO A 162 -5.38 20.31 4.90
N ASP A 163 -4.68 21.15 4.12
CA ASP A 163 -4.91 21.28 2.68
C ASP A 163 -4.21 20.16 1.90
N VAL A 164 -3.03 19.74 2.41
CA VAL A 164 -2.21 18.66 1.85
C VAL A 164 -1.83 17.67 2.95
N LEU A 165 -2.23 16.42 2.79
CA LEU A 165 -1.87 15.31 3.68
C LEU A 165 -0.83 14.43 3.00
N ILE A 166 0.29 14.21 3.68
CA ILE A 166 1.37 13.32 3.21
C ILE A 166 1.42 12.10 4.12
N VAL A 167 1.34 10.91 3.54
CA VAL A 167 1.29 9.65 4.27
C VAL A 167 2.34 8.71 3.75
N ASP A 168 3.24 8.26 4.63
CA ASP A 168 4.22 7.21 4.35
C ASP A 168 3.69 5.84 4.80
N GLU A 169 4.40 4.77 4.48
CA GLU A 169 4.12 3.36 4.82
C GLU A 169 3.71 3.11 6.29
N ALA A 170 3.77 4.14 7.13
CA ALA A 170 3.41 4.11 8.55
C ALA A 170 1.97 3.65 8.87
N LEU A 171 1.07 3.59 7.89
CA LEU A 171 -0.28 3.04 8.08
C LEU A 171 -0.30 1.52 8.30
N SER A 172 0.78 0.83 7.97
CA SER A 172 0.91 -0.61 8.20
C SER A 172 1.28 -0.95 9.65
N VAL A 173 1.44 0.06 10.54
CA VAL A 173 1.83 -0.11 11.94
C VAL A 173 0.60 -0.02 12.84
N GLY A 174 0.52 -0.91 13.82
CA GLY A 174 -0.61 -1.06 14.75
C GLY A 174 -1.36 -2.37 14.49
N ASP A 175 -2.43 -2.59 15.26
CA ASP A 175 -3.32 -3.73 15.02
C ASP A 175 -4.28 -3.47 13.85
N GLN A 176 -4.90 -4.53 13.38
CA GLN A 176 -5.80 -4.50 12.22
C GLN A 176 -6.97 -3.52 12.39
N HIS A 177 -7.52 -3.43 13.62
CA HIS A 177 -8.62 -2.50 13.92
C HIS A 177 -8.19 -1.05 13.70
N PHE A 178 -7.02 -0.66 14.22
CA PHE A 178 -6.50 0.70 14.05
C PHE A 178 -6.08 1.00 12.61
N GLN A 179 -5.56 0.01 11.88
CA GLN A 179 -5.27 0.17 10.44
C GLN A 179 -6.53 0.48 9.64
N LYS A 180 -7.64 -0.26 9.88
CA LYS A 180 -8.94 0.01 9.25
C LYS A 180 -9.45 1.42 9.58
N LYS A 181 -9.40 1.80 10.85
CA LYS A 181 -9.82 3.14 11.32
C LYS A 181 -8.99 4.26 10.68
N SER A 182 -7.68 4.03 10.53
CA SER A 182 -6.76 4.99 9.89
C SER A 182 -7.04 5.15 8.39
N LEU A 183 -7.28 4.04 7.68
CA LEU A 183 -7.67 4.05 6.27
C LEU A 183 -9.02 4.76 6.05
N SER A 184 -10.01 4.49 6.90
CA SER A 184 -11.31 5.19 6.85
C SER A 184 -11.15 6.69 7.07
N ARG A 185 -10.28 7.12 8.00
CA ARG A 185 -9.98 8.54 8.23
C ARG A 185 -9.34 9.19 6.98
N MET A 186 -8.44 8.48 6.30
CA MET A 186 -7.83 8.96 5.07
C MET A 186 -8.84 9.12 3.93
N ARG A 187 -9.73 8.13 3.75
CA ARG A 187 -10.84 8.26 2.79
C ARG A 187 -11.68 9.50 3.07
N GLY A 188 -12.01 9.75 4.33
CA GLY A 188 -12.74 10.95 4.72
C GLY A 188 -12.04 12.25 4.28
N PHE A 189 -10.70 12.32 4.32
CA PHE A 189 -9.97 13.47 3.78
C PHE A 189 -10.07 13.57 2.25
N ILE A 190 -9.98 12.45 1.55
CA ILE A 190 -10.12 12.41 0.08
C ILE A 190 -11.53 12.87 -0.32
N GLU A 191 -12.57 12.35 0.33
CA GLU A 191 -13.98 12.72 0.08
C GLU A 191 -14.26 14.19 0.36
N GLN A 192 -13.55 14.78 1.32
CA GLN A 192 -13.60 16.22 1.61
C GLN A 192 -12.83 17.08 0.61
N GLY A 193 -12.24 16.47 -0.42
CA GLY A 193 -11.46 17.18 -1.45
C GLY A 193 -10.10 17.68 -0.97
N LYS A 194 -9.49 17.03 0.03
CA LYS A 194 -8.11 17.34 0.45
C LYS A 194 -7.13 16.73 -0.54
N THR A 195 -5.99 17.40 -0.73
CA THR A 195 -4.91 16.85 -1.54
C THR A 195 -4.15 15.81 -0.72
N VAL A 196 -3.96 14.59 -1.26
CA VAL A 196 -3.29 13.50 -0.52
C VAL A 196 -2.11 12.98 -1.34
N VAL A 197 -0.95 12.87 -0.69
CA VAL A 197 0.21 12.14 -1.21
C VAL A 197 0.38 10.86 -0.39
N PHE A 198 0.23 9.71 -1.03
CA PHE A 198 0.20 8.42 -0.38
C PHE A 198 1.35 7.54 -0.86
N CYS A 199 2.25 7.16 0.04
CA CYS A 199 3.32 6.21 -0.23
C CYS A 199 2.98 4.86 0.42
N SER A 200 2.89 3.83 -0.38
CA SER A 200 2.65 2.46 0.11
C SER A 200 3.35 1.43 -0.78
N HIS A 201 3.79 0.35 -0.17
CA HIS A 201 4.21 -0.85 -0.88
C HIS A 201 3.02 -1.74 -1.26
N ASN A 202 1.84 -1.48 -0.70
CA ASN A 202 0.60 -2.14 -1.10
C ASN A 202 0.03 -1.45 -2.35
N LEU A 203 0.34 -2.00 -3.52
CA LEU A 203 -0.06 -1.45 -4.82
C LEU A 203 -1.58 -1.41 -5.01
N TYR A 204 -2.31 -2.32 -4.35
CA TYR A 204 -3.76 -2.31 -4.37
C TYR A 204 -4.33 -1.06 -3.69
N GLN A 205 -3.79 -0.68 -2.52
CA GLN A 205 -4.18 0.56 -1.85
C GLN A 205 -3.89 1.80 -2.72
N VAL A 206 -2.76 1.81 -3.44
CA VAL A 206 -2.44 2.90 -4.36
C VAL A 206 -3.46 2.98 -5.50
N LYS A 207 -3.83 1.84 -6.11
CA LYS A 207 -4.86 1.81 -7.17
C LYS A 207 -6.24 2.28 -6.68
N SER A 208 -6.62 1.92 -5.44
CA SER A 208 -7.96 2.24 -4.91
C SER A 208 -8.09 3.62 -4.28
N LEU A 209 -7.01 4.25 -3.86
CA LEU A 209 -7.04 5.54 -3.17
C LEU A 209 -6.51 6.71 -4.00
N CYS A 210 -5.74 6.43 -5.06
CA CYS A 210 -5.03 7.48 -5.80
C CYS A 210 -5.53 7.60 -7.24
N ASP A 211 -5.71 8.85 -7.69
CA ASP A 211 -6.04 9.16 -9.09
C ASP A 211 -4.81 9.00 -9.99
N GLN A 212 -3.67 9.43 -9.49
CA GLN A 212 -2.39 9.40 -10.19
C GLN A 212 -1.35 8.70 -9.34
N ALA A 213 -0.32 8.13 -9.99
CA ALA A 213 0.85 7.64 -9.30
C ALA A 213 2.15 8.06 -9.99
N LEU A 214 3.18 8.16 -9.15
CA LEU A 214 4.56 8.45 -9.52
C LEU A 214 5.40 7.22 -9.20
N TRP A 215 5.96 6.59 -10.21
CA TRP A 215 6.91 5.51 -10.02
C TRP A 215 8.33 6.06 -10.00
N LEU A 216 9.00 5.86 -8.86
CA LEU A 216 10.40 6.20 -8.65
C LEU A 216 11.28 4.97 -8.76
N ASP A 217 12.39 5.11 -9.46
CA ASP A 217 13.45 4.11 -9.52
C ASP A 217 14.83 4.81 -9.45
N ARG A 218 15.65 4.43 -8.48
CA ARG A 218 17.00 4.96 -8.27
C ARG A 218 17.09 6.48 -8.24
N GLY A 219 16.09 7.12 -7.64
CA GLY A 219 16.02 8.58 -7.50
C GLY A 219 15.45 9.32 -8.71
N GLU A 220 15.04 8.64 -9.75
CA GLU A 220 14.43 9.24 -10.94
C GLU A 220 12.97 8.85 -11.10
N VAL A 221 12.19 9.74 -11.73
CA VAL A 221 10.80 9.46 -12.11
C VAL A 221 10.80 8.61 -13.36
N ARG A 222 10.42 7.34 -13.23
CA ARG A 222 10.29 6.42 -14.38
C ARG A 222 9.02 6.62 -15.14
N LEU A 223 7.92 6.79 -14.40
CA LEU A 223 6.59 7.01 -14.98
C LEU A 223 5.74 7.88 -14.05
N ARG A 224 4.97 8.75 -14.65
CA ARG A 224 3.86 9.47 -14.05
C ARG A 224 2.62 9.26 -14.90
N GLY A 225 1.53 8.81 -14.31
CA GLY A 225 0.29 8.55 -15.04
C GLY A 225 -0.88 8.32 -14.11
N SER A 226 -1.92 7.66 -14.61
CA SER A 226 -2.98 7.13 -13.74
C SER A 226 -2.37 6.16 -12.72
N ALA A 227 -3.01 5.99 -11.57
CA ALA A 227 -2.54 5.03 -10.57
C ALA A 227 -2.48 3.61 -11.15
N GLU A 228 -3.41 3.28 -12.04
CA GLU A 228 -3.47 1.98 -12.73
C GLU A 228 -2.26 1.76 -13.63
N ASP A 229 -2.00 2.68 -14.58
CA ASP A 229 -0.89 2.57 -15.53
C ASP A 229 0.46 2.51 -14.81
N ALA A 230 0.66 3.33 -13.78
CA ALA A 230 1.92 3.38 -13.05
C ALA A 230 2.15 2.11 -12.24
N VAL A 231 1.11 1.54 -11.62
CA VAL A 231 1.20 0.29 -10.88
C VAL A 231 1.46 -0.89 -11.82
N GLU A 232 0.77 -0.96 -12.97
CA GLU A 232 1.01 -2.02 -13.94
C GLU A 232 2.45 -1.99 -14.49
N ALA A 233 2.93 -0.80 -14.89
CA ALA A 233 4.30 -0.64 -15.38
C ALA A 233 5.33 -1.03 -14.32
N TYR A 234 5.11 -0.68 -13.05
CA TYR A 234 5.99 -1.09 -11.95
C TYR A 234 5.96 -2.60 -11.70
N GLN A 235 4.79 -3.23 -11.76
CA GLN A 235 4.66 -4.68 -11.62
C GLN A 235 5.37 -5.43 -12.74
N ASP A 236 5.23 -4.98 -13.99
CA ASP A 236 5.90 -5.57 -15.15
C ASP A 236 7.42 -5.46 -15.04
N PHE A 237 7.90 -4.30 -14.61
CA PHE A 237 9.33 -4.10 -14.36
C PHE A 237 9.85 -5.01 -13.23
N SER A 238 9.12 -5.13 -12.13
CA SER A 238 9.52 -6.01 -11.01
C SER A 238 9.58 -7.47 -11.45
N ARG A 239 8.60 -7.95 -12.22
CA ARG A 239 8.59 -9.31 -12.80
C ARG A 239 9.79 -9.54 -13.72
N ALA A 240 10.13 -8.56 -14.57
CA ALA A 240 11.27 -8.66 -15.45
C ALA A 240 12.59 -8.77 -14.69
N LEU A 241 12.73 -8.06 -13.56
CA LEU A 241 13.90 -8.18 -12.68
C LEU A 241 13.98 -9.54 -11.99
N ASP A 242 12.86 -10.03 -11.46
CA ASP A 242 12.78 -11.33 -10.79
C ASP A 242 13.12 -12.47 -11.76
N SER A 243 12.62 -12.39 -12.99
CA SER A 243 12.95 -13.37 -14.06
C SER A 243 14.42 -13.37 -14.47
N GLN A 244 15.11 -12.24 -14.38
CA GLN A 244 16.57 -12.12 -14.66
C GLN A 244 17.42 -12.64 -13.49
N GLN A 245 16.89 -12.64 -12.25
CA GLN A 245 17.60 -13.12 -11.05
C GLN A 245 17.31 -14.58 -10.71
N ALA A 246 16.28 -15.17 -11.30
CA ALA A 246 15.93 -16.57 -11.14
C ALA A 246 16.81 -17.49 -11.98
N ALA A 247 18.07 -17.68 -11.55
CA ALA A 247 18.75 -18.96 -11.80
C ALA A 247 18.05 -20.03 -10.96
N PRO A 248 17.86 -21.27 -11.46
CA PRO A 248 16.99 -22.25 -10.80
C PRO A 248 17.64 -22.76 -9.51
N THR A 249 17.25 -22.24 -8.38
CA THR A 249 17.45 -22.89 -7.10
C THR A 249 16.14 -23.53 -6.67
N ALA A 250 16.12 -24.86 -6.81
CA ALA A 250 15.06 -25.73 -6.32
C ALA A 250 14.87 -25.60 -4.81
N ASP A 251 13.59 -25.72 -4.42
CA ASP A 251 13.08 -26.13 -3.11
C ASP A 251 13.62 -25.45 -1.84
N ALA A 252 12.87 -24.44 -1.39
CA ALA A 252 12.70 -24.22 0.04
C ALA A 252 11.21 -24.06 0.36
N PRO A 253 10.61 -24.84 1.26
CA PRO A 253 9.21 -24.67 1.63
C PRO A 253 9.02 -23.35 2.35
N ARG A 254 8.22 -22.44 1.77
CA ARG A 254 7.80 -21.19 2.43
C ARG A 254 6.94 -21.53 3.65
N ARG A 255 7.46 -21.24 4.82
CA ARG A 255 6.69 -21.30 6.08
C ARG A 255 5.52 -20.33 6.02
N PRO A 256 4.31 -20.75 6.43
CA PRO A 256 3.20 -19.82 6.60
C PRO A 256 3.59 -18.76 7.65
N ALA A 257 3.31 -17.50 7.36
CA ALA A 257 3.47 -16.41 8.30
C ALA A 257 2.63 -16.69 9.55
N ALA A 258 3.22 -16.49 10.73
CA ALA A 258 2.56 -16.74 12.01
C ALA A 258 1.31 -15.85 12.12
N ALA A 259 0.15 -16.50 12.29
CA ALA A 259 -1.13 -15.87 12.50
C ALA A 259 -1.10 -15.11 13.84
N GLY A 260 -1.08 -13.77 13.80
CA GLY A 260 -1.68 -12.95 14.83
C GLY A 260 -3.19 -13.22 14.80
N ALA A 261 -3.89 -13.11 15.92
CA ALA A 261 -5.33 -13.30 16.00
C ALA A 261 -6.04 -12.30 15.07
N SER A 262 -6.35 -12.73 13.85
CA SER A 262 -7.11 -11.95 12.87
C SER A 262 -8.59 -12.01 13.23
N GLU A 263 -9.32 -10.91 13.05
CA GLU A 263 -10.78 -10.84 13.26
C GLU A 263 -11.55 -11.79 12.32
N ALA A 264 -10.97 -12.10 11.16
CA ALA A 264 -11.49 -13.08 10.21
C ALA A 264 -10.35 -13.88 9.55
N SER A 265 -10.60 -15.13 9.20
CA SER A 265 -9.61 -16.00 8.55
C SER A 265 -10.26 -16.96 7.56
N ILE A 266 -9.52 -17.33 6.51
CA ILE A 266 -9.87 -18.39 5.59
C ILE A 266 -9.59 -19.72 6.29
N THR A 267 -10.63 -20.51 6.54
CA THR A 267 -10.50 -21.81 7.24
C THR A 267 -10.33 -22.99 6.28
N ASP A 268 -10.99 -22.95 5.14
CA ASP A 268 -10.89 -23.97 4.10
C ASP A 268 -10.96 -23.35 2.71
N ALA A 269 -10.25 -23.98 1.77
CA ALA A 269 -10.36 -23.64 0.35
C ALA A 269 -10.07 -24.90 -0.47
N ALA A 270 -10.95 -25.25 -1.39
CA ALA A 270 -10.82 -26.47 -2.21
C ALA A 270 -11.35 -26.26 -3.62
N LEU A 271 -10.66 -26.86 -4.61
CA LEU A 271 -11.20 -27.06 -5.95
C LEU A 271 -12.23 -28.19 -5.92
N VAL A 272 -13.40 -27.94 -6.48
CA VAL A 272 -14.54 -28.87 -6.42
C VAL A 272 -14.67 -29.62 -7.75
N GLY A 273 -14.80 -30.94 -7.66
CA GLY A 273 -15.11 -31.76 -8.83
C GLY A 273 -13.92 -32.14 -9.72
N GLN A 274 -12.70 -31.82 -9.29
CA GLN A 274 -11.46 -32.16 -10.00
C GLN A 274 -10.59 -33.08 -9.15
N ASP A 275 -9.97 -34.06 -9.79
CA ASP A 275 -8.88 -34.81 -9.18
C ASP A 275 -7.61 -33.90 -9.12
N PRO A 276 -7.00 -33.70 -7.95
CA PRO A 276 -5.82 -32.83 -7.80
C PRO A 276 -4.64 -33.24 -8.70
N ASP A 277 -4.53 -34.49 -9.05
CA ASP A 277 -3.43 -35.05 -9.86
C ASP A 277 -3.66 -34.97 -11.38
N LEU A 278 -4.87 -34.60 -11.82
CA LEU A 278 -5.21 -34.51 -13.23
C LEU A 278 -5.23 -33.05 -13.72
N PRO A 279 -4.70 -32.78 -14.93
CA PRO A 279 -4.80 -31.43 -15.51
C PRO A 279 -6.24 -31.16 -15.98
N PHE A 280 -6.66 -29.90 -15.83
CA PHE A 280 -7.86 -29.40 -16.52
C PHE A 280 -7.62 -29.36 -18.03
N ALA A 281 -8.67 -29.58 -18.82
CA ALA A 281 -8.63 -29.20 -20.22
C ALA A 281 -9.07 -27.73 -20.41
N THR A 282 -8.55 -27.07 -21.44
CA THR A 282 -9.08 -25.75 -21.85
C THR A 282 -10.58 -25.90 -22.18
N GLY A 283 -11.39 -25.11 -21.51
CA GLY A 283 -12.86 -25.19 -21.62
C GLY A 283 -13.55 -25.95 -20.51
N ASP A 284 -12.81 -26.56 -19.58
CA ASP A 284 -13.39 -27.12 -18.37
C ASP A 284 -13.89 -26.06 -17.41
N ASP A 285 -14.83 -26.41 -16.55
CA ASP A 285 -15.28 -25.54 -15.46
C ASP A 285 -14.31 -25.60 -14.27
N LEU A 286 -13.77 -24.48 -13.85
CA LEU A 286 -13.07 -24.37 -12.57
C LEU A 286 -14.05 -23.92 -11.50
N LYS A 287 -14.16 -24.69 -10.41
CA LYS A 287 -15.01 -24.37 -9.26
C LYS A 287 -14.18 -24.41 -8.00
N LEU A 288 -14.17 -23.30 -7.28
CA LEU A 288 -13.50 -23.11 -6.00
C LEU A 288 -14.56 -22.91 -4.91
N ARG A 289 -14.43 -23.63 -3.80
CA ARG A 289 -15.19 -23.39 -2.57
C ARG A 289 -14.23 -22.80 -1.53
N VAL A 290 -14.67 -21.76 -0.85
CA VAL A 290 -13.92 -21.13 0.23
C VAL A 290 -14.81 -21.00 1.46
N GLU A 291 -14.28 -21.35 2.63
CA GLU A 291 -14.90 -21.14 3.92
C GLU A 291 -14.07 -20.14 4.74
N VAL A 292 -14.76 -19.23 5.38
CA VAL A 292 -14.20 -18.14 6.17
C VAL A 292 -14.81 -18.18 7.57
N ARG A 293 -14.02 -17.89 8.59
CA ARG A 293 -14.50 -17.78 9.98
C ARG A 293 -14.22 -16.39 10.53
N SER A 294 -15.23 -15.81 11.17
CA SER A 294 -15.11 -14.63 12.02
C SER A 294 -16.06 -14.76 13.22
N ALA A 295 -15.60 -14.28 14.39
CA ALA A 295 -16.43 -14.23 15.59
C ALA A 295 -17.16 -12.89 15.76
N THR A 296 -16.73 -11.85 15.05
CA THR A 296 -17.16 -10.46 15.28
C THR A 296 -17.75 -9.78 14.05
N LEU A 297 -17.36 -10.24 12.83
CA LEU A 297 -17.77 -9.63 11.56
C LEU A 297 -18.94 -10.41 10.94
N THR A 298 -19.72 -9.71 10.14
CA THR A 298 -20.85 -10.26 9.38
C THR A 298 -20.49 -10.42 7.91
N GLU A 299 -21.35 -11.06 7.12
CA GLU A 299 -21.20 -11.17 5.67
C GLU A 299 -21.15 -9.81 4.95
N ALA A 300 -21.70 -8.75 5.57
CA ALA A 300 -21.67 -7.40 5.02
C ALA A 300 -20.31 -6.71 5.20
N ASP A 301 -19.49 -7.21 6.14
CA ASP A 301 -18.19 -6.64 6.49
C ASP A 301 -17.03 -7.32 5.73
N LEU A 302 -17.32 -8.39 4.98
CA LEU A 302 -16.32 -9.25 4.38
C LEU A 302 -16.42 -9.30 2.86
N SER A 303 -15.28 -9.26 2.20
CA SER A 303 -15.10 -9.49 0.77
C SER A 303 -14.01 -10.54 0.53
N LEU A 304 -14.20 -11.41 -0.46
CA LEU A 304 -13.20 -12.39 -0.89
C LEU A 304 -12.71 -12.03 -2.29
N ALA A 305 -11.41 -11.87 -2.46
CA ALA A 305 -10.79 -11.76 -3.77
C ALA A 305 -10.09 -13.08 -4.15
N VAL A 306 -10.24 -13.45 -5.42
CA VAL A 306 -9.61 -14.62 -6.03
C VAL A 306 -8.75 -14.15 -7.20
N VAL A 307 -7.47 -14.54 -7.20
CA VAL A 307 -6.53 -14.23 -8.28
C VAL A 307 -5.95 -15.53 -8.82
N ILE A 308 -5.93 -15.67 -10.13
CA ILE A 308 -5.29 -16.77 -10.84
C ILE A 308 -3.91 -16.31 -11.30
N MET A 309 -2.88 -16.97 -10.82
CA MET A 309 -1.49 -16.73 -11.17
C MET A 309 -0.93 -17.87 -11.99
N ARG A 310 -0.13 -17.57 -13.01
CA ARG A 310 0.70 -18.57 -13.69
C ARG A 310 2.03 -18.73 -12.94
N ASN A 311 2.68 -19.85 -13.08
CA ASN A 311 3.91 -20.22 -12.37
C ASN A 311 5.13 -19.29 -12.64
N ASP A 312 5.06 -18.44 -13.65
CA ASP A 312 6.03 -17.36 -13.93
C ASP A 312 5.61 -16.01 -13.31
N ASN A 313 4.74 -16.04 -12.30
CA ASN A 313 4.17 -14.87 -11.62
C ASN A 313 3.32 -13.95 -12.52
N LEU A 314 2.84 -14.46 -13.66
CA LEU A 314 1.90 -13.71 -14.48
C LEU A 314 0.50 -13.69 -13.85
N HIS A 315 -0.01 -12.51 -13.57
CA HIS A 315 -1.43 -12.32 -13.23
C HIS A 315 -2.29 -12.62 -14.46
N VAL A 316 -3.11 -13.64 -14.35
CA VAL A 316 -3.96 -14.07 -15.46
C VAL A 316 -5.36 -13.52 -15.34
N TYR A 317 -5.92 -13.56 -14.14
CA TYR A 317 -7.27 -13.08 -13.84
C TYR A 317 -7.40 -12.76 -12.36
N GLY A 318 -8.23 -11.80 -12.01
CA GLY A 318 -8.59 -11.50 -10.62
C GLY A 318 -9.96 -10.85 -10.55
N SER A 319 -10.76 -11.24 -9.56
CA SER A 319 -12.02 -10.61 -9.19
C SER A 319 -12.24 -10.70 -7.69
N SER A 320 -13.20 -9.95 -7.19
CA SER A 320 -13.63 -9.99 -5.79
C SER A 320 -15.15 -9.97 -5.69
N THR A 321 -15.65 -10.41 -4.54
CA THR A 321 -17.09 -10.34 -4.26
C THR A 321 -17.58 -8.89 -4.23
N GLU A 322 -16.73 -7.94 -3.88
CA GLU A 322 -17.02 -6.50 -3.92
C GLU A 322 -17.19 -6.02 -5.37
N ILE A 323 -16.25 -6.34 -6.27
CA ILE A 323 -16.31 -5.98 -7.71
C ILE A 323 -17.56 -6.56 -8.36
N ASP A 324 -17.90 -7.82 -8.04
CA ASP A 324 -19.04 -8.52 -8.63
C ASP A 324 -20.36 -8.23 -7.91
N GLY A 325 -20.36 -7.36 -6.90
CA GLY A 325 -21.56 -6.96 -6.13
C GLY A 325 -22.23 -8.13 -5.39
N THR A 326 -21.46 -9.18 -5.03
CA THR A 326 -21.95 -10.34 -4.29
C THR A 326 -21.40 -10.35 -2.86
N ARG A 327 -21.85 -11.28 -2.03
CA ARG A 327 -21.46 -11.40 -0.62
C ARG A 327 -21.16 -12.85 -0.27
N LEU A 328 -20.43 -13.04 0.84
CA LEU A 328 -20.29 -14.33 1.48
C LEU A 328 -21.66 -14.74 2.09
N TYR A 329 -21.91 -16.05 2.17
CA TYR A 329 -23.16 -16.58 2.72
C TYR A 329 -22.90 -17.22 4.07
N PRO A 330 -23.68 -16.91 5.12
CA PRO A 330 -23.55 -17.58 6.41
C PRO A 330 -23.90 -19.08 6.27
N THR A 331 -23.00 -19.94 6.73
CA THR A 331 -23.13 -21.40 6.71
C THR A 331 -23.22 -22.00 8.10
N GLY A 332 -22.96 -21.21 9.15
CA GLY A 332 -22.99 -21.56 10.55
C GLY A 332 -22.67 -20.37 11.44
N ASP A 333 -22.64 -20.57 12.76
CA ASP A 333 -22.30 -19.50 13.68
C ASP A 333 -20.86 -19.00 13.47
N GLY A 334 -20.74 -17.78 12.92
CA GLY A 334 -19.47 -17.17 12.59
C GLY A 334 -18.70 -17.84 11.45
N VAL A 335 -19.38 -18.68 10.64
CA VAL A 335 -18.80 -19.32 9.45
C VAL A 335 -19.54 -18.85 8.21
N PHE A 336 -18.77 -18.45 7.21
CA PHE A 336 -19.27 -17.95 5.92
C PHE A 336 -18.66 -18.78 4.79
N GLY A 337 -19.46 -19.07 3.77
CA GLY A 337 -19.02 -19.80 2.59
C GLY A 337 -19.28 -19.03 1.31
N ILE A 338 -18.45 -19.28 0.30
CA ILE A 338 -18.68 -18.78 -1.05
C ILE A 338 -18.09 -19.75 -2.07
N SER A 339 -18.71 -19.82 -3.25
CA SER A 339 -18.18 -20.53 -4.39
C SER A 339 -17.87 -19.57 -5.52
N PHE A 340 -16.63 -19.64 -6.01
CA PHE A 340 -16.22 -18.98 -7.24
C PHE A 340 -16.26 -20.00 -8.38
N SER A 341 -16.91 -19.66 -9.49
CA SER A 341 -17.01 -20.53 -10.66
C SER A 341 -16.56 -19.79 -11.91
N LEU A 342 -15.62 -20.38 -12.62
CA LEU A 342 -15.18 -19.93 -13.93
C LEU A 342 -15.60 -20.97 -14.97
N PRO A 343 -16.79 -20.80 -15.60
CA PRO A 343 -17.30 -21.75 -16.59
C PRO A 343 -16.50 -21.69 -17.89
N ALA A 344 -16.32 -22.83 -18.53
CA ALA A 344 -15.58 -22.95 -19.79
C ALA A 344 -14.22 -22.19 -19.74
N MET A 345 -13.43 -22.44 -18.69
CA MET A 345 -12.18 -21.73 -18.40
C MET A 345 -11.30 -21.62 -19.65
N PRO A 346 -10.98 -20.39 -20.10
CA PRO A 346 -10.29 -20.19 -21.37
C PRO A 346 -8.76 -20.34 -21.27
N LEU A 347 -8.22 -20.78 -20.13
CA LEU A 347 -6.78 -20.92 -19.95
C LEU A 347 -6.18 -21.96 -20.87
N MET A 348 -4.99 -21.66 -21.39
CA MET A 348 -4.21 -22.56 -22.24
C MET A 348 -3.20 -23.35 -21.40
N SER A 349 -2.41 -24.20 -22.06
CA SER A 349 -1.43 -25.05 -21.36
C SER A 349 -0.52 -24.27 -20.44
N GLY A 350 -0.47 -24.70 -19.18
CA GLY A 350 0.37 -24.05 -18.17
C GLY A 350 0.13 -24.60 -16.76
N ARG A 351 0.96 -24.16 -15.83
CA ARG A 351 0.75 -24.39 -14.40
C ARG A 351 0.31 -23.08 -13.78
N PHE A 352 -0.72 -23.16 -12.94
CA PHE A 352 -1.37 -22.04 -12.30
C PHE A 352 -1.55 -22.33 -10.82
N SER A 353 -1.74 -21.27 -10.03
CA SER A 353 -2.12 -21.35 -8.63
C SER A 353 -3.12 -20.26 -8.31
N LEU A 354 -3.84 -20.42 -7.21
CA LEU A 354 -4.79 -19.45 -6.71
C LEU A 354 -4.17 -18.64 -5.59
N TYR A 355 -4.51 -17.36 -5.58
CA TYR A 355 -4.21 -16.43 -4.49
C TYR A 355 -5.55 -15.94 -3.96
N LEU A 356 -5.77 -16.09 -2.66
CA LEU A 356 -7.01 -15.74 -1.98
C LEU A 356 -6.74 -14.65 -0.98
N TYR A 357 -7.53 -13.59 -1.02
CA TYR A 357 -7.44 -12.49 -0.08
C TYR A 357 -8.81 -12.27 0.56
N LEU A 358 -8.86 -12.38 1.89
CA LEU A 358 -10.02 -12.02 2.67
C LEU A 358 -9.91 -10.55 3.05
N LEU A 359 -10.84 -9.75 2.59
CA LEU A 359 -10.81 -8.30 2.64
C LEU A 359 -12.00 -7.76 3.45
N ASP A 360 -11.94 -6.49 3.82
CA ASP A 360 -13.11 -5.75 4.29
C ASP A 360 -14.12 -5.51 3.13
N ALA A 361 -15.30 -5.00 3.47
CA ALA A 361 -16.36 -4.76 2.49
C ALA A 361 -15.97 -3.82 1.35
N GLU A 362 -15.05 -2.90 1.62
CA GLU A 362 -14.50 -1.93 0.66
C GLU A 362 -13.28 -2.47 -0.10
N GLY A 363 -12.85 -3.70 0.16
CA GLY A 363 -11.73 -4.33 -0.54
C GLY A 363 -10.35 -3.73 -0.23
N ILE A 364 -10.17 -3.03 0.89
CA ILE A 364 -8.93 -2.29 1.18
C ILE A 364 -8.10 -2.97 2.26
N HIS A 365 -8.74 -3.40 3.35
CA HIS A 365 -8.06 -4.06 4.45
C HIS A 365 -8.02 -5.57 4.24
N ILE A 366 -6.84 -6.18 4.39
CA ILE A 366 -6.66 -7.62 4.25
C ILE A 366 -6.70 -8.27 5.65
N TYR A 367 -7.73 -9.05 5.94
CA TYR A 367 -7.83 -9.84 7.16
C TYR A 367 -6.96 -11.09 7.13
N ASP A 368 -6.98 -11.80 5.99
CA ASP A 368 -6.18 -13.02 5.77
C ASP A 368 -5.80 -13.13 4.30
N LYS A 369 -4.69 -13.80 4.03
CA LYS A 369 -4.23 -14.09 2.68
C LYS A 369 -3.68 -15.49 2.58
N ARG A 370 -3.99 -16.15 1.48
CA ARG A 370 -3.45 -17.43 1.07
C ARG A 370 -2.84 -17.27 -0.31
N GLU A 371 -1.54 -17.25 -0.37
CA GLU A 371 -0.78 -17.09 -1.61
C GLU A 371 -0.25 -18.42 -2.09
N ASP A 372 -0.22 -18.61 -3.41
CA ASP A 372 0.30 -19.81 -4.08
C ASP A 372 -0.37 -21.10 -3.56
N VAL A 373 -1.70 -21.07 -3.41
CA VAL A 373 -2.47 -22.20 -2.94
C VAL A 373 -3.24 -22.86 -4.09
N LEU A 374 -3.67 -24.10 -3.88
CA LEU A 374 -4.44 -24.90 -4.82
C LEU A 374 -3.82 -24.89 -6.22
N PRO A 375 -2.55 -25.34 -6.35
CA PRO A 375 -1.91 -25.41 -7.65
C PRO A 375 -2.68 -26.35 -8.59
N PHE A 376 -2.83 -25.94 -9.84
CA PHE A 376 -3.47 -26.74 -10.87
C PHE A 376 -2.75 -26.57 -12.21
N SER A 377 -2.93 -27.51 -13.09
CA SER A 377 -2.41 -27.45 -14.44
C SER A 377 -3.52 -27.50 -15.46
N VAL A 378 -3.30 -26.84 -16.60
CA VAL A 378 -4.21 -26.85 -17.74
C VAL A 378 -3.49 -27.45 -18.93
N ARG A 379 -4.17 -28.29 -19.69
CA ARG A 379 -3.72 -28.85 -20.94
C ARG A 379 -4.60 -28.35 -22.09
N HIS A 380 -3.98 -27.77 -23.09
CA HIS A 380 -4.62 -27.36 -24.33
C HIS A 380 -4.19 -28.26 -25.46
N GLU A 381 -5.14 -28.81 -26.22
CA GLU A 381 -4.84 -29.70 -27.33
C GLU A 381 -4.78 -28.99 -28.70
N GLY A 382 -5.11 -27.67 -28.71
CA GLY A 382 -5.05 -26.85 -29.92
C GLY A 382 -3.62 -26.42 -30.30
N ARG A 383 -3.49 -25.71 -31.41
CA ARG A 383 -2.24 -25.15 -31.92
C ARG A 383 -2.09 -23.68 -31.60
N GLU A 384 -3.10 -23.09 -30.98
CA GLU A 384 -3.10 -21.70 -30.54
C GLU A 384 -2.00 -21.50 -29.46
N VAL A 385 -1.40 -20.32 -29.46
CA VAL A 385 -0.36 -19.93 -28.49
C VAL A 385 -0.83 -18.73 -27.67
N GLY A 386 -0.57 -18.74 -26.37
CA GLY A 386 -0.97 -17.66 -25.45
C GLY A 386 -1.25 -18.16 -24.05
N VAL A 387 -1.84 -17.33 -23.22
CA VAL A 387 -2.25 -17.65 -21.85
C VAL A 387 -3.73 -18.05 -21.81
N SER A 388 -4.53 -17.42 -22.64
CA SER A 388 -5.97 -17.59 -22.70
C SER A 388 -6.41 -17.73 -24.16
N ARG A 389 -7.42 -18.58 -24.36
CA ARG A 389 -8.10 -18.76 -25.65
C ARG A 389 -9.21 -17.73 -25.77
N LEU A 390 -9.06 -16.79 -26.69
CA LEU A 390 -10.10 -15.81 -26.99
C LEU A 390 -11.04 -16.35 -28.07
N PRO A 391 -12.37 -16.28 -27.89
CA PRO A 391 -13.30 -16.59 -28.93
C PRO A 391 -13.08 -15.72 -30.17
N HIS A 392 -12.89 -16.34 -31.33
CA HIS A 392 -12.71 -15.60 -32.58
C HIS A 392 -13.28 -16.37 -33.76
N THR A 393 -13.58 -15.66 -34.85
CA THR A 393 -14.01 -16.21 -36.12
C THR A 393 -13.23 -15.60 -37.26
N TRP A 394 -12.93 -16.39 -38.28
CA TRP A 394 -12.37 -15.91 -39.52
C TRP A 394 -13.47 -15.80 -40.56
N GLY A 395 -13.52 -14.69 -41.30
CA GLY A 395 -14.46 -14.46 -42.41
C GLY A 395 -13.76 -13.87 -43.64
N PRO A 396 -14.37 -13.95 -44.83
CA PRO A 396 -13.90 -13.22 -45.98
C PRO A 396 -13.93 -11.71 -45.67
N GLY A 397 -12.84 -11.01 -45.99
CA GLY A 397 -12.69 -9.59 -45.78
C GLY A 397 -13.54 -8.74 -46.73
#